data_d09a9ca4fc88e537e22b353ab649e4c0
#
_entry.id   d09a9ca4fc88e537e22b353ab649e4c0
#
_cell.length_a   1.000
_cell.length_b   1.000
_cell.length_c   1.000
_cell.angle_alpha   90.00
_cell.angle_beta   90.00
_cell.angle_gamma   90.00
#
_symmetry.space_group_name_H-M   'P 1'
#
loop_
_entity.id
_entity.type
_entity.pdbx_description
1 polymer ?
#
loop_
_entity_poly.entity_id
_entity_poly.type
_entity_poly.pdbx_seq_one_letter_code
_entity_poly.pdbx_strand_id
1 'polypeptide(L)'
;SALAKCVASQPSVAEIASNDGTFLRRFLDSGCDVLGIDPAKNIADVATNKGIPTLAEFFTVDLAKRLVEEKGQKDIVFARNVLPHVKEILSVVDGIKTLLKDDGVGIIEFHDAGLILKELHYDSIYHEHLFLFSLKTMSQLLAKYDLHVFDIMPSPISGGSWVIYFSTKQRSKTENVIKAEQHEQDTGINTYERWLEFAKQTKAHGKDLKKM
;
A
#
# COMPACT_ATOMS: atom_id res chain seq x y z
N SER A 1 -8.10 3.88 13.37
CA SER A 1 -8.39 2.70 12.55
C SER A 1 -8.98 3.13 11.20
N ALA A 2 -8.89 2.26 10.19
CA ALA A 2 -9.49 2.52 8.86
C ALA A 2 -11.01 2.79 8.95
N LEU A 3 -11.71 2.02 9.76
CA LEU A 3 -13.16 2.18 9.97
C LEU A 3 -13.53 3.55 10.54
N ALA A 4 -12.71 4.11 11.44
CA ALA A 4 -12.95 5.43 12.00
C ALA A 4 -12.81 6.57 10.97
N LYS A 5 -12.20 6.31 9.82
CA LYS A 5 -12.03 7.27 8.72
C LYS A 5 -13.10 7.13 7.64
N CYS A 6 -13.89 6.07 7.69
CA CYS A 6 -14.99 5.77 6.79
C CYS A 6 -16.31 6.33 7.33
N VAL A 7 -17.15 6.87 6.45
CA VAL A 7 -18.44 7.50 6.81
C VAL A 7 -19.57 6.47 6.90
N ALA A 8 -19.44 5.33 6.22
CA ALA A 8 -20.48 4.31 6.16
C ALA A 8 -20.66 3.58 7.50
N SER A 9 -21.92 3.32 7.89
CA SER A 9 -22.25 2.58 9.12
C SER A 9 -21.92 1.08 9.01
N GLN A 10 -21.99 0.52 7.80
CA GLN A 10 -21.61 -0.85 7.44
C GLN A 10 -20.76 -0.83 6.17
N PRO A 11 -19.43 -0.57 6.29
CA PRO A 11 -18.59 -0.38 5.13
C PRO A 11 -18.44 -1.64 4.28
N SER A 12 -18.40 -1.44 2.97
CA SER A 12 -17.93 -2.44 2.02
C SER A 12 -16.41 -2.29 1.82
N VAL A 13 -15.68 -3.40 1.92
CA VAL A 13 -14.20 -3.42 1.99
C VAL A 13 -13.63 -4.36 0.94
N ALA A 14 -12.65 -3.92 0.17
CA ALA A 14 -11.87 -4.78 -0.72
C ALA A 14 -10.40 -4.77 -0.34
N GLU A 15 -9.77 -5.95 -0.32
CA GLU A 15 -8.32 -6.12 -0.16
C GLU A 15 -7.71 -6.66 -1.44
N ILE A 16 -6.69 -5.96 -1.95
CA ILE A 16 -5.87 -6.38 -3.09
C ILE A 16 -4.68 -7.18 -2.57
N ALA A 17 -4.42 -8.35 -3.16
CA ALA A 17 -3.51 -9.39 -2.67
C ALA A 17 -3.86 -9.80 -1.23
N SER A 18 -5.12 -10.23 -1.06
CA SER A 18 -5.71 -10.53 0.25
C SER A 18 -5.15 -11.78 0.92
N ASN A 19 -4.33 -12.53 0.22
CA ASN A 19 -3.75 -13.77 0.69
C ASN A 19 -4.87 -14.72 1.24
N ASP A 20 -4.65 -15.39 2.36
CA ASP A 20 -5.59 -16.31 2.98
C ASP A 20 -6.78 -15.63 3.71
N GLY A 21 -6.95 -14.32 3.53
CA GLY A 21 -8.03 -13.51 4.11
C GLY A 21 -7.87 -13.20 5.61
N THR A 22 -6.74 -13.54 6.23
CA THR A 22 -6.53 -13.33 7.67
C THR A 22 -6.75 -11.88 8.09
N PHE A 23 -6.36 -10.91 7.26
CA PHE A 23 -6.56 -9.50 7.58
C PHE A 23 -8.02 -9.05 7.33
N LEU A 24 -8.63 -9.48 6.23
CA LEU A 24 -10.05 -9.22 5.94
C LEU A 24 -11.01 -9.78 6.99
N ARG A 25 -10.63 -10.88 7.64
CA ARG A 25 -11.40 -11.47 8.74
C ARG A 25 -11.78 -10.44 9.80
N ARG A 26 -10.88 -9.52 10.15
CA ARG A 26 -11.13 -8.48 11.16
C ARG A 26 -12.22 -7.49 10.75
N PHE A 27 -12.34 -7.21 9.45
CA PHE A 27 -13.41 -6.38 8.90
C PHE A 27 -14.72 -7.14 8.88
N LEU A 28 -14.70 -8.40 8.44
CA LEU A 28 -15.88 -9.27 8.45
C LEU A 28 -16.45 -9.43 9.86
N ASP A 29 -15.61 -9.71 10.85
CA ASP A 29 -16.00 -9.84 12.27
C ASP A 29 -16.53 -8.50 12.85
N SER A 30 -16.19 -7.37 12.22
CA SER A 30 -16.74 -6.05 12.54
C SER A 30 -18.03 -5.70 11.77
N GLY A 31 -18.61 -6.66 11.04
CA GLY A 31 -19.87 -6.50 10.30
C GLY A 31 -19.73 -5.83 8.93
N CYS A 32 -18.51 -5.72 8.38
CA CYS A 32 -18.30 -5.18 7.04
C CYS A 32 -18.63 -6.23 5.95
N ASP A 33 -19.11 -5.77 4.78
CA ASP A 33 -19.11 -6.56 3.56
C ASP A 33 -17.68 -6.60 2.99
N VAL A 34 -17.11 -7.80 2.79
CA VAL A 34 -15.70 -7.95 2.42
C VAL A 34 -15.53 -8.68 1.10
N LEU A 35 -14.48 -8.29 0.35
CA LEU A 35 -14.04 -8.95 -0.87
C LEU A 35 -12.51 -9.02 -0.90
N GLY A 36 -11.97 -10.24 -0.97
CA GLY A 36 -10.57 -10.48 -1.25
C GLY A 36 -10.31 -10.61 -2.74
N ILE A 37 -9.14 -10.19 -3.19
CA ILE A 37 -8.66 -10.39 -4.56
C ILE A 37 -7.22 -10.86 -4.46
N ASP A 38 -6.95 -12.10 -4.89
CA ASP A 38 -5.59 -12.67 -4.85
C ASP A 38 -5.37 -13.60 -6.06
N PRO A 39 -4.28 -13.44 -6.84
CA PRO A 39 -4.07 -14.25 -8.04
C PRO A 39 -3.75 -15.72 -7.73
N ALA A 40 -3.30 -16.04 -6.53
CA ALA A 40 -2.94 -17.40 -6.13
C ALA A 40 -4.20 -18.22 -5.80
N LYS A 41 -4.71 -18.97 -6.78
CA LYS A 41 -5.97 -19.74 -6.65
C LYS A 41 -6.03 -20.60 -5.40
N ASN A 42 -4.97 -21.34 -5.09
CA ASN A 42 -4.91 -22.19 -3.90
C ASN A 42 -5.07 -21.40 -2.59
N ILE A 43 -4.58 -20.17 -2.53
CA ILE A 43 -4.68 -19.28 -1.37
C ILE A 43 -6.06 -18.63 -1.32
N ALA A 44 -6.59 -18.18 -2.45
CA ALA A 44 -7.96 -17.67 -2.57
C ALA A 44 -9.00 -18.72 -2.16
N ASP A 45 -8.79 -19.99 -2.54
CA ASP A 45 -9.63 -21.11 -2.12
C ASP A 45 -9.60 -21.31 -0.58
N VAL A 46 -8.43 -21.15 0.05
CA VAL A 46 -8.29 -21.21 1.52
C VAL A 46 -9.09 -20.08 2.19
N ALA A 47 -9.00 -18.85 1.69
CA ALA A 47 -9.76 -17.71 2.21
C ALA A 47 -11.28 -17.95 2.06
N THR A 48 -11.71 -18.39 0.89
CA THR A 48 -13.13 -18.67 0.60
C THR A 48 -13.68 -19.79 1.49
N ASN A 49 -12.92 -20.86 1.71
CA ASN A 49 -13.31 -21.95 2.62
C ASN A 49 -13.39 -21.50 4.09
N LYS A 50 -12.68 -20.44 4.46
CA LYS A 50 -12.79 -19.78 5.77
C LYS A 50 -13.97 -18.78 5.83
N GLY A 51 -14.79 -18.67 4.77
CA GLY A 51 -15.94 -17.77 4.70
C GLY A 51 -15.58 -16.32 4.34
N ILE A 52 -14.43 -16.08 3.69
CA ILE A 52 -14.01 -14.79 3.17
C ILE A 52 -14.10 -14.83 1.64
N PRO A 53 -15.12 -14.19 1.02
CA PRO A 53 -15.25 -14.16 -0.44
C PRO A 53 -13.98 -13.64 -1.09
N THR A 54 -13.33 -14.45 -1.92
CA THR A 54 -12.05 -14.08 -2.55
C THR A 54 -12.04 -14.49 -4.02
N LEU A 55 -11.70 -13.54 -4.90
CA LEU A 55 -11.51 -13.77 -6.33
C LEU A 55 -10.07 -14.19 -6.61
N ALA A 56 -9.91 -15.27 -7.37
CA ALA A 56 -8.60 -15.76 -7.80
C ALA A 56 -8.15 -15.11 -9.12
N GLU A 57 -7.88 -13.80 -9.09
CA GLU A 57 -7.51 -13.02 -10.27
C GLU A 57 -6.46 -11.95 -9.93
N PHE A 58 -5.65 -11.55 -10.93
CA PHE A 58 -4.81 -10.36 -10.81
C PHE A 58 -5.66 -9.10 -10.79
N PHE A 59 -5.37 -8.20 -9.85
CA PHE A 59 -6.06 -6.92 -9.79
C PHE A 59 -5.57 -5.99 -10.88
N THR A 60 -6.49 -5.52 -11.71
CA THR A 60 -6.27 -4.58 -12.82
C THR A 60 -7.42 -3.58 -12.87
N VAL A 61 -7.26 -2.50 -13.65
CA VAL A 61 -8.35 -1.55 -13.90
C VAL A 61 -9.57 -2.22 -14.55
N ASP A 62 -9.36 -3.21 -15.42
CA ASP A 62 -10.48 -3.91 -16.08
C ASP A 62 -11.24 -4.80 -15.10
N LEU A 63 -10.54 -5.50 -14.19
CA LEU A 63 -11.19 -6.21 -13.09
C LEU A 63 -11.97 -5.23 -12.19
N ALA A 64 -11.38 -4.08 -11.86
CA ALA A 64 -12.05 -3.08 -11.05
C ALA A 64 -13.36 -2.58 -11.68
N LYS A 65 -13.37 -2.29 -12.99
CA LYS A 65 -14.58 -1.91 -13.72
C LYS A 65 -15.66 -2.98 -13.66
N ARG A 66 -15.30 -4.25 -13.92
CA ARG A 66 -16.22 -5.38 -13.80
C ARG A 66 -16.79 -5.50 -12.38
N LEU A 67 -15.95 -5.37 -11.34
CA LEU A 67 -16.40 -5.43 -9.96
C LEU A 67 -17.37 -4.28 -9.60
N VAL A 68 -17.15 -3.09 -10.15
CA VAL A 68 -18.08 -1.96 -9.96
C VAL A 68 -19.42 -2.25 -10.58
N GLU A 69 -19.46 -2.83 -11.78
CA GLU A 69 -20.72 -3.22 -12.46
C GLU A 69 -21.47 -4.31 -11.69
N GLU A 70 -20.76 -5.32 -11.18
CA GLU A 70 -21.35 -6.48 -10.52
C GLU A 70 -21.70 -6.25 -9.04
N LYS A 71 -20.86 -5.49 -8.31
CA LYS A 71 -20.88 -5.39 -6.83
C LYS A 71 -20.85 -3.95 -6.31
N GLY A 72 -20.80 -2.95 -7.20
CA GLY A 72 -20.64 -1.55 -6.83
C GLY A 72 -19.26 -1.19 -6.28
N GLN A 73 -19.03 0.11 -6.15
CA GLN A 73 -17.83 0.67 -5.53
C GLN A 73 -17.74 0.33 -4.04
N LYS A 74 -16.54 0.44 -3.48
CA LYS A 74 -16.22 0.08 -2.10
C LYS A 74 -15.94 1.31 -1.24
N ASP A 75 -16.34 1.23 0.03
CA ASP A 75 -16.05 2.29 1.01
C ASP A 75 -14.58 2.30 1.43
N ILE A 76 -13.96 1.11 1.45
CA ILE A 76 -12.54 0.95 1.77
C ILE A 76 -11.90 0.02 0.73
N VAL A 77 -10.80 0.47 0.13
CA VAL A 77 -9.94 -0.37 -0.71
C VAL A 77 -8.52 -0.30 -0.16
N PHE A 78 -7.93 -1.46 0.10
CA PHE A 78 -6.57 -1.47 0.62
C PHE A 78 -5.66 -2.51 -0.05
N ALA A 79 -4.36 -2.19 -0.06
CA ALA A 79 -3.28 -3.02 -0.58
C ALA A 79 -2.07 -2.94 0.37
N ARG A 80 -1.64 -4.08 0.91
CA ARG A 80 -0.52 -4.13 1.86
C ARG A 80 0.67 -4.83 1.25
N ASN A 81 1.78 -4.11 1.10
CA ASN A 81 3.02 -4.61 0.50
C ASN A 81 2.82 -5.24 -0.89
N VAL A 82 1.97 -4.64 -1.71
CA VAL A 82 1.64 -5.12 -3.07
C VAL A 82 2.32 -4.28 -4.14
N LEU A 83 2.19 -2.95 -4.04
CA LEU A 83 2.64 -2.02 -5.08
C LEU A 83 4.12 -2.15 -5.44
N PRO A 84 5.04 -2.41 -4.49
CA PRO A 84 6.45 -2.63 -4.81
C PRO A 84 6.70 -3.78 -5.80
N HIS A 85 5.81 -4.77 -5.85
CA HIS A 85 5.95 -5.99 -6.64
C HIS A 85 5.22 -5.98 -7.99
N VAL A 86 4.41 -4.96 -8.26
CA VAL A 86 3.51 -4.96 -9.41
C VAL A 86 4.12 -4.25 -10.60
N LYS A 87 4.34 -4.98 -11.70
CA LYS A 87 4.85 -4.39 -12.94
C LYS A 87 3.91 -3.34 -13.52
N GLU A 88 2.60 -3.67 -13.60
CA GLU A 88 1.57 -2.79 -14.17
C GLU A 88 0.96 -1.86 -13.11
N ILE A 89 1.82 -1.18 -12.35
CA ILE A 89 1.43 -0.37 -11.19
C ILE A 89 0.39 0.71 -11.51
N LEU A 90 0.46 1.31 -12.71
CA LEU A 90 -0.49 2.34 -13.14
C LEU A 90 -1.89 1.75 -13.28
N SER A 91 -2.03 0.53 -13.83
CA SER A 91 -3.32 -0.17 -13.93
C SER A 91 -3.89 -0.51 -12.55
N VAL A 92 -3.03 -0.86 -11.58
CA VAL A 92 -3.46 -1.14 -10.21
C VAL A 92 -3.97 0.14 -9.52
N VAL A 93 -3.26 1.26 -9.65
CA VAL A 93 -3.68 2.53 -9.03
C VAL A 93 -4.96 3.07 -9.67
N ASP A 94 -5.10 2.97 -11.00
CA ASP A 94 -6.34 3.31 -11.73
C ASP A 94 -7.50 2.40 -11.29
N GLY A 95 -7.23 1.11 -11.12
CA GLY A 95 -8.20 0.16 -10.58
C GLY A 95 -8.64 0.50 -9.16
N ILE A 96 -7.73 0.91 -8.28
CA ILE A 96 -8.06 1.38 -6.93
C ILE A 96 -8.98 2.60 -7.01
N LYS A 97 -8.63 3.58 -7.85
CA LYS A 97 -9.46 4.77 -8.08
C LYS A 97 -10.88 4.39 -8.57
N THR A 98 -10.96 3.47 -9.52
CA THR A 98 -12.22 2.99 -10.10
C THR A 98 -13.11 2.30 -9.06
N LEU A 99 -12.50 1.45 -8.23
CA LEU A 99 -13.23 0.63 -7.25
C LEU A 99 -13.64 1.43 -6.00
N LEU A 100 -12.95 2.54 -5.69
CA LEU A 100 -13.19 3.35 -4.51
C LEU A 100 -14.36 4.31 -4.72
N LYS A 101 -15.28 4.41 -3.75
CA LYS A 101 -16.34 5.44 -3.72
C LYS A 101 -15.73 6.83 -3.58
N ASP A 102 -16.47 7.86 -3.98
CA ASP A 102 -16.05 9.26 -3.87
C ASP A 102 -15.68 9.68 -2.45
N ASP A 103 -16.40 9.20 -1.45
CA ASP A 103 -16.09 9.44 -0.02
C ASP A 103 -15.30 8.29 0.62
N GLY A 104 -14.86 7.34 -0.19
CA GLY A 104 -14.14 6.15 0.24
C GLY A 104 -12.74 6.45 0.75
N VAL A 105 -12.16 5.47 1.44
CA VAL A 105 -10.81 5.53 1.98
C VAL A 105 -9.95 4.46 1.34
N GLY A 106 -8.96 4.90 0.55
CA GLY A 106 -7.90 4.04 0.07
C GLY A 106 -6.79 3.91 1.12
N ILE A 107 -6.18 2.72 1.20
CA ILE A 107 -5.09 2.44 2.14
C ILE A 107 -3.99 1.66 1.42
N ILE A 108 -2.77 2.15 1.49
CA ILE A 108 -1.60 1.42 0.99
C ILE A 108 -0.57 1.30 2.10
N GLU A 109 -0.04 0.09 2.29
CA GLU A 109 1.14 -0.17 3.11
C GLU A 109 2.33 -0.48 2.21
N PHE A 110 3.47 0.17 2.46
CA PHE A 110 4.71 -0.04 1.73
C PHE A 110 5.92 0.19 2.63
N HIS A 111 7.03 -0.52 2.33
CA HIS A 111 8.29 -0.35 3.02
C HIS A 111 8.86 1.04 2.76
N ASP A 112 9.25 1.75 3.82
CA ASP A 112 9.73 3.13 3.73
C ASP A 112 11.15 3.22 3.17
N ALA A 113 11.30 3.90 2.02
CA ALA A 113 12.61 4.17 1.42
C ALA A 113 13.55 4.95 2.36
N GLY A 114 13.00 5.81 3.23
CA GLY A 114 13.78 6.53 4.23
C GLY A 114 14.43 5.60 5.25
N LEU A 115 13.69 4.59 5.67
CA LEU A 115 14.19 3.60 6.60
C LEU A 115 15.22 2.67 5.94
N ILE A 116 14.98 2.28 4.68
CA ILE A 116 15.95 1.52 3.88
C ILE A 116 17.31 2.24 3.83
N LEU A 117 17.29 3.56 3.58
CA LEU A 117 18.50 4.37 3.54
C LEU A 117 19.17 4.55 4.90
N LYS A 118 18.36 4.70 5.95
CA LYS A 118 18.85 4.96 7.31
C LYS A 118 19.48 3.72 7.95
N GLU A 119 18.80 2.58 7.84
CA GLU A 119 19.17 1.33 8.51
C GLU A 119 19.98 0.38 7.61
N LEU A 120 20.36 0.83 6.41
CA LEU A 120 21.10 0.05 5.40
C LEU A 120 20.40 -1.26 5.00
N HIS A 121 19.07 -1.24 4.85
CA HIS A 121 18.30 -2.41 4.39
C HIS A 121 18.52 -2.68 2.88
N TYR A 122 19.76 -2.82 2.43
CA TYR A 122 20.07 -3.08 1.01
C TYR A 122 19.63 -4.47 0.54
N ASP A 123 19.37 -5.40 1.45
CA ASP A 123 18.72 -6.68 1.20
C ASP A 123 17.28 -6.53 0.71
N SER A 124 16.64 -5.39 0.99
CA SER A 124 15.34 -5.03 0.40
C SER A 124 15.40 -4.69 -1.09
N ILE A 125 16.61 -4.51 -1.66
CA ILE A 125 16.81 -4.23 -3.08
C ILE A 125 17.07 -5.55 -3.83
N TYR A 126 16.01 -6.20 -4.26
CA TYR A 126 16.07 -7.45 -5.00
C TYR A 126 15.01 -7.51 -6.12
N HIS A 127 15.08 -8.54 -6.95
CA HIS A 127 14.34 -8.61 -8.22
C HIS A 127 12.80 -8.56 -8.10
N GLU A 128 12.22 -8.88 -6.94
CA GLU A 128 10.78 -8.77 -6.72
C GLU A 128 10.34 -7.37 -6.28
N HIS A 129 11.23 -6.55 -5.72
CA HIS A 129 10.97 -5.15 -5.41
C HIS A 129 11.28 -4.27 -6.61
N LEU A 130 10.29 -4.13 -7.51
CA LEU A 130 10.42 -3.31 -8.72
C LEU A 130 10.48 -1.81 -8.40
N PHE A 131 9.91 -1.43 -7.26
CA PHE A 131 9.82 -0.03 -6.81
C PHE A 131 10.16 0.08 -5.33
N LEU A 132 10.86 1.16 -4.99
CA LEU A 132 11.06 1.62 -3.62
C LEU A 132 10.34 2.97 -3.49
N PHE A 133 9.49 3.09 -2.47
CA PHE A 133 8.68 4.29 -2.29
C PHE A 133 9.07 5.08 -1.06
N SER A 134 9.11 6.41 -1.24
CA SER A 134 8.97 7.39 -0.18
C SER A 134 7.53 7.88 -0.12
N LEU A 135 7.14 8.62 0.93
CA LEU A 135 5.83 9.27 1.00
C LEU A 135 5.62 10.21 -0.21
N LYS A 136 6.64 10.97 -0.58
CA LYS A 136 6.60 11.88 -1.73
C LYS A 136 6.33 11.14 -3.04
N THR A 137 7.07 10.07 -3.34
CA THR A 137 6.93 9.35 -4.61
C THR A 137 5.61 8.59 -4.70
N MET A 138 5.14 8.03 -3.58
CA MET A 138 3.82 7.40 -3.50
C MET A 138 2.70 8.44 -3.67
N SER A 139 2.79 9.59 -3.00
CA SER A 139 1.81 10.68 -3.16
C SER A 139 1.75 11.20 -4.60
N GLN A 140 2.91 11.32 -5.27
CA GLN A 140 2.96 11.72 -6.68
C GLN A 140 2.34 10.68 -7.61
N LEU A 141 2.52 9.39 -7.34
CA LEU A 141 1.88 8.32 -8.09
C LEU A 141 0.36 8.38 -7.95
N LEU A 142 -0.14 8.51 -6.73
CA LEU A 142 -1.57 8.61 -6.42
C LEU A 142 -2.20 9.87 -7.02
N ALA A 143 -1.52 11.00 -6.98
CA ALA A 143 -2.00 12.28 -7.51
C ALA A 143 -2.26 12.25 -9.02
N LYS A 144 -1.61 11.37 -9.80
CA LYS A 144 -1.90 11.18 -11.23
C LYS A 144 -3.33 10.68 -11.49
N TYR A 145 -3.98 10.14 -10.48
CA TYR A 145 -5.33 9.58 -10.53
C TYR A 145 -6.30 10.32 -9.60
N ASP A 146 -5.99 11.57 -9.24
CA ASP A 146 -6.79 12.40 -8.32
C ASP A 146 -7.05 11.71 -6.96
N LEU A 147 -6.04 10.95 -6.47
CA LEU A 147 -6.03 10.35 -5.15
C LEU A 147 -5.13 11.16 -4.24
N HIS A 148 -5.68 11.67 -3.12
CA HIS A 148 -5.02 12.61 -2.23
C HIS A 148 -4.73 11.99 -0.88
N VAL A 149 -3.44 11.88 -0.51
CA VAL A 149 -3.03 11.41 0.81
C VAL A 149 -3.41 12.45 1.86
N PHE A 150 -4.12 12.01 2.90
CA PHE A 150 -4.56 12.88 4.00
C PHE A 150 -4.08 12.43 5.38
N ASP A 151 -3.69 11.15 5.54
CA ASP A 151 -3.16 10.67 6.82
C ASP A 151 -2.11 9.57 6.59
N ILE A 152 -1.22 9.39 7.58
CA ILE A 152 -0.14 8.41 7.57
C ILE A 152 0.11 7.88 8.97
N MET A 153 0.51 6.61 9.07
CA MET A 153 0.97 6.03 10.33
C MET A 153 2.11 5.04 10.07
N PRO A 154 3.04 4.89 11.01
CA PRO A 154 4.08 3.87 10.93
C PRO A 154 3.52 2.47 11.17
N SER A 155 4.13 1.48 10.54
CA SER A 155 3.90 0.05 10.77
C SER A 155 5.24 -0.64 11.00
N PRO A 156 5.34 -1.59 11.93
CA PRO A 156 6.59 -2.32 12.18
C PRO A 156 6.88 -3.42 11.15
N ILE A 157 5.98 -3.64 10.20
CA ILE A 157 6.11 -4.68 9.17
C ILE A 157 7.33 -4.38 8.29
N SER A 158 8.03 -5.43 7.89
CA SER A 158 9.24 -5.36 7.03
C SER A 158 10.37 -4.50 7.59
N GLY A 159 10.50 -4.41 8.93
CA GLY A 159 11.48 -3.56 9.58
C GLY A 159 11.09 -2.08 9.64
N GLY A 160 9.94 -1.71 9.08
CA GLY A 160 9.33 -0.39 9.10
C GLY A 160 8.70 -0.01 7.76
N SER A 161 7.42 0.23 7.82
CA SER A 161 6.58 0.58 6.68
C SER A 161 5.74 1.81 6.98
N TRP A 162 5.28 2.47 5.94
CA TRP A 162 4.23 3.46 6.01
C TRP A 162 2.88 2.84 5.65
N VAL A 163 1.86 3.14 6.44
CA VAL A 163 0.45 2.96 6.07
C VAL A 163 -0.11 4.34 5.78
N ILE A 164 -0.40 4.62 4.52
CA ILE A 164 -1.01 5.87 4.08
C ILE A 164 -2.51 5.71 3.88
N TYR A 165 -3.24 6.78 4.15
CA TYR A 165 -4.67 6.90 3.88
C TYR A 165 -4.91 7.99 2.87
N PHE A 166 -5.69 7.69 1.85
CA PHE A 166 -6.00 8.63 0.77
C PHE A 166 -7.47 8.54 0.36
N SER A 167 -7.94 9.51 -0.39
CA SER A 167 -9.31 9.60 -0.89
C SER A 167 -9.33 10.33 -2.23
N THR A 168 -10.39 10.14 -3.00
CA THR A 168 -10.67 10.92 -4.22
C THR A 168 -11.03 12.36 -3.88
N LYS A 169 -11.69 12.60 -2.74
CA LYS A 169 -11.94 13.93 -2.23
C LYS A 169 -10.72 14.46 -1.46
N GLN A 170 -10.35 15.68 -1.75
CA GLN A 170 -9.32 16.36 -1.00
C GLN A 170 -9.77 16.56 0.45
N ARG A 171 -8.99 16.02 1.38
CA ARG A 171 -9.15 16.19 2.83
C ARG A 171 -7.95 16.95 3.39
N SER A 172 -8.11 17.65 4.49
CA SER A 172 -6.98 18.28 5.17
C SER A 172 -5.96 17.23 5.62
N LYS A 173 -4.69 17.48 5.33
CA LYS A 173 -3.60 16.62 5.80
C LYS A 173 -3.52 16.67 7.32
N THR A 174 -3.31 15.51 7.94
CA THR A 174 -3.00 15.44 9.38
C THR A 174 -1.59 15.97 9.66
N GLU A 175 -1.32 16.30 10.91
CA GLU A 175 0.02 16.67 11.36
C GLU A 175 1.07 15.57 11.06
N ASN A 176 0.66 14.30 11.08
CA ASN A 176 1.55 13.19 10.79
C ASN A 176 2.07 13.25 9.35
N VAL A 177 1.20 13.57 8.38
CA VAL A 177 1.61 13.75 6.97
C VAL A 177 2.58 14.91 6.85
N ILE A 178 2.25 16.07 7.46
CA ILE A 178 3.08 17.27 7.40
C ILE A 178 4.47 16.99 8.00
N LYS A 179 4.53 16.33 9.15
CA LYS A 179 5.80 15.94 9.80
C LYS A 179 6.61 14.96 8.97
N ALA A 180 5.95 13.97 8.33
CA ALA A 180 6.62 12.99 7.48
C ALA A 180 7.17 13.65 6.20
N GLU A 181 6.40 14.54 5.56
CA GLU A 181 6.86 15.32 4.39
C GLU A 181 8.07 16.20 4.75
N GLN A 182 8.03 16.88 5.91
CA GLN A 182 9.16 17.69 6.38
C GLN A 182 10.39 16.81 6.66
N HIS A 183 10.21 15.67 7.32
CA HIS A 183 11.30 14.73 7.59
C HIS A 183 11.96 14.23 6.29
N GLU A 184 11.18 13.91 5.25
CA GLU A 184 11.73 13.53 3.94
C GLU A 184 12.56 14.64 3.29
N GLN A 185 12.13 15.91 3.44
CA GLN A 185 12.88 17.06 2.95
C GLN A 185 14.19 17.22 3.71
N ASP A 186 14.15 17.21 5.05
CA ASP A 186 15.31 17.43 5.92
C ASP A 186 16.37 16.35 5.76
N THR A 187 15.96 15.10 5.52
CA THR A 187 16.85 13.95 5.37
C THR A 187 17.31 13.71 3.94
N GLY A 188 16.74 14.44 2.97
CA GLY A 188 17.12 14.35 1.56
C GLY A 188 16.83 12.99 0.90
N ILE A 189 15.88 12.20 1.42
CA ILE A 189 15.54 10.86 0.93
C ILE A 189 15.33 10.81 -0.58
N ASN A 190 14.78 11.87 -1.14
CA ASN A 190 14.42 11.98 -2.56
C ASN A 190 15.53 12.63 -3.41
N THR A 191 16.79 12.71 -2.92
CA THR A 191 17.92 13.27 -3.63
C THR A 191 18.88 12.20 -4.11
N TYR A 192 19.55 12.47 -5.24
CA TYR A 192 20.57 11.57 -5.79
C TYR A 192 21.75 11.40 -4.81
N GLU A 193 22.18 12.48 -4.16
CA GLU A 193 23.30 12.51 -3.23
C GLU A 193 23.07 11.56 -2.05
N ARG A 194 21.85 11.50 -1.51
CA ARG A 194 21.50 10.60 -0.40
C ARG A 194 21.58 9.13 -0.82
N TRP A 195 21.12 8.79 -2.02
CA TRP A 195 21.24 7.44 -2.57
C TRP A 195 22.68 7.05 -2.91
N LEU A 196 23.48 8.01 -3.37
CA LEU A 196 24.92 7.78 -3.61
C LEU A 196 25.67 7.50 -2.30
N GLU A 197 25.32 8.21 -1.22
CA GLU A 197 25.87 7.95 0.12
C GLU A 197 25.49 6.56 0.62
N PHE A 198 24.23 6.16 0.50
CA PHE A 198 23.79 4.80 0.80
C PHE A 198 24.59 3.74 0.04
N ALA A 199 24.82 3.94 -1.25
CA ALA A 199 25.62 3.00 -2.05
C ALA A 199 27.07 2.88 -1.56
N LYS A 200 27.69 3.97 -1.08
CA LYS A 200 29.03 3.95 -0.46
C LYS A 200 29.03 3.18 0.86
N GLN A 201 28.06 3.45 1.73
CA GLN A 201 27.90 2.79 3.04
C GLN A 201 27.66 1.28 2.86
N THR A 202 26.80 0.89 1.92
CA THR A 202 26.54 -0.53 1.60
C THR A 202 27.80 -1.25 1.13
N LYS A 203 28.62 -0.62 0.27
CA LYS A 203 29.90 -1.18 -0.19
C LYS A 203 30.91 -1.34 0.97
N ALA A 204 30.96 -0.38 1.88
CA ALA A 204 31.82 -0.45 3.06
C ALA A 204 31.39 -1.60 3.97
N HIS A 205 30.10 -1.69 4.33
CA HIS A 205 29.55 -2.76 5.14
C HIS A 205 29.79 -4.16 4.54
N GLY A 206 29.60 -4.31 3.21
CA GLY A 206 29.89 -5.58 2.53
C GLY A 206 31.37 -5.99 2.56
N LYS A 207 32.32 -5.02 2.62
CA LYS A 207 33.75 -5.34 2.82
C LYS A 207 34.05 -5.80 4.25
N ASP A 208 33.37 -5.24 5.23
CA ASP A 208 33.59 -5.60 6.64
C ASP A 208 32.99 -6.98 6.95
N LEU A 209 31.84 -7.32 6.40
CA LEU A 209 31.27 -8.68 6.48
C LEU A 209 32.19 -9.76 5.92
N LYS A 210 32.96 -9.46 4.85
CA LYS A 210 33.90 -10.42 4.26
C LYS A 210 35.16 -10.65 5.11
N LYS A 211 35.42 -9.81 6.10
CA LYS A 211 36.56 -9.96 7.01
C LYS A 211 36.21 -10.78 8.28
N MET A 212 34.91 -10.98 8.52
CA MET A 212 34.40 -11.82 9.63
C MET A 212 34.41 -13.30 9.23
#